data_ffc1162854e69fcd2bdc3dca5a0c3ac5
#
_entry.id   ffc1162854e69fcd2bdc3dca5a0c3ac5
#
_cell.length_a   1.000
_cell.length_b   1.000
_cell.length_c   1.000
_cell.angle_alpha   90.00
_cell.angle_beta   90.00
_cell.angle_gamma   90.00
#
_symmetry.space_group_name_H-M   'P 1'
#
loop_
_entity.id
_entity.type
_entity.pdbx_description
1 polymer ?
#
loop_
_entity_poly.entity_id
_entity_poly.type
_entity_poly.pdbx_seq_one_letter_code
_entity_poly.pdbx_strand_id
1 'polypeptide(L)'
;MDLVNRPNKRRQTPDQVSELTTNRLSVYLRCLNELDTAGVLTISSQALAEQFQLNAAQIRKDLAYFGEFGVRGVGYYVKELRRHLRQILGLDRHLRVAIMGAGNLGLALADYPGFRQEGFEIAALFDAANEKIGHESRSGVPIYDIKELKKVARRERLDIAVIAVPAPHAQPVVDQVVTAGVKAILNFSPGALKVPAEVKLKSVDLTVSLESLSFYLAQEEAAHD
;
A
#
# COMPACT_ATOMS: atom_id res chain seq x y z
N MET A 1 45.39 -7.27 -2.34
CA MET A 1 45.53 -6.58 -3.59
C MET A 1 44.11 -6.32 -4.12
N ASP A 2 43.79 -5.06 -4.11
CA ASP A 2 42.67 -4.37 -4.78
C ASP A 2 41.24 -4.82 -4.54
N LEU A 3 40.72 -4.34 -3.42
CA LEU A 3 39.27 -4.12 -3.23
C LEU A 3 38.84 -2.98 -4.18
N VAL A 4 38.31 -3.34 -5.33
CA VAL A 4 37.73 -2.40 -6.30
C VAL A 4 36.55 -1.69 -5.64
N ASN A 5 36.76 -0.43 -5.34
CA ASN A 5 35.84 0.58 -4.88
C ASN A 5 34.67 0.72 -5.88
N ARG A 6 33.51 0.07 -5.62
CA ARG A 6 32.30 0.24 -6.44
C ARG A 6 31.68 1.59 -6.06
N PRO A 7 31.43 2.48 -7.02
CA PRO A 7 30.86 3.79 -6.74
C PRO A 7 29.46 3.62 -6.11
N ASN A 8 29.29 4.26 -4.97
CA ASN A 8 28.06 4.43 -4.23
C ASN A 8 27.03 5.13 -5.13
N LYS A 9 26.16 4.37 -5.84
CA LYS A 9 25.04 4.93 -6.59
C LYS A 9 24.12 5.62 -5.57
N ARG A 10 24.01 6.93 -5.68
CA ARG A 10 23.19 7.85 -4.88
C ARG A 10 21.82 7.21 -4.66
N ARG A 11 21.44 7.02 -3.39
CA ARG A 11 20.05 6.77 -3.02
C ARG A 11 19.23 7.95 -3.53
N GLN A 12 18.42 7.72 -4.56
CA GLN A 12 17.55 8.75 -5.10
C GLN A 12 16.48 9.06 -4.05
N THR A 13 16.13 10.35 -3.96
CA THR A 13 15.10 10.80 -3.00
C THR A 13 13.73 10.26 -3.42
N PRO A 14 12.84 9.94 -2.45
CA PRO A 14 11.50 9.39 -2.71
C PRO A 14 10.65 10.22 -3.69
N ASP A 15 10.93 11.51 -3.83
CA ASP A 15 10.19 12.43 -4.72
C ASP A 15 10.44 12.20 -6.23
N GLN A 16 11.35 11.31 -6.60
CA GLN A 16 11.68 11.01 -8.01
C GLN A 16 10.96 9.79 -8.58
N VAL A 17 10.29 8.99 -7.74
CA VAL A 17 9.58 7.77 -8.15
C VAL A 17 8.10 8.06 -8.29
N SER A 18 7.53 7.82 -9.49
CA SER A 18 6.11 8.02 -9.71
C SER A 18 5.27 6.99 -8.94
N GLU A 19 4.05 7.37 -8.54
CA GLU A 19 3.08 6.45 -7.92
C GLU A 19 2.79 5.24 -8.82
N LEU A 20 2.71 5.44 -10.13
CA LEU A 20 2.53 4.36 -11.09
C LEU A 20 3.66 3.33 -11.01
N THR A 21 4.90 3.77 -10.81
CA THR A 21 6.04 2.87 -10.66
C THR A 21 5.95 2.08 -9.35
N THR A 22 5.67 2.74 -8.22
CA THR A 22 5.53 2.03 -6.93
C THR A 22 4.38 1.03 -6.95
N ASN A 23 3.26 1.35 -7.60
CA ASN A 23 2.14 0.42 -7.77
C ASN A 23 2.57 -0.82 -8.57
N ARG A 24 3.34 -0.66 -9.68
CA ARG A 24 3.85 -1.79 -10.44
C ARG A 24 4.83 -2.64 -9.65
N LEU A 25 5.72 -2.04 -8.85
CA LEU A 25 6.62 -2.81 -7.98
C LEU A 25 5.84 -3.69 -6.99
N SER A 26 4.73 -3.18 -6.45
CA SER A 26 3.84 -3.97 -5.59
C SER A 26 3.18 -5.13 -6.34
N VAL A 27 2.81 -4.93 -7.62
CA VAL A 27 2.31 -6.02 -8.48
C VAL A 27 3.41 -7.06 -8.71
N TYR A 28 4.63 -6.64 -9.06
CA TYR A 28 5.76 -7.56 -9.25
C TYR A 28 6.08 -8.36 -7.99
N LEU A 29 6.01 -7.72 -6.82
CA LEU A 29 6.20 -8.41 -5.54
C LEU A 29 5.16 -9.53 -5.31
N ARG A 30 3.89 -9.29 -5.64
CA ARG A 30 2.83 -10.32 -5.57
C ARG A 30 3.11 -11.48 -6.50
N CYS A 31 3.46 -11.21 -7.77
CA CYS A 31 3.86 -12.25 -8.72
C CYS A 31 5.04 -13.09 -8.19
N LEU A 32 6.05 -12.44 -7.60
CA LEU A 32 7.19 -13.13 -7.01
C LEU A 32 6.83 -13.95 -5.76
N ASN A 33 5.86 -13.50 -4.96
CA ASN A 33 5.35 -14.30 -3.84
C ASN A 33 4.69 -15.60 -4.33
N GLU A 34 3.89 -15.55 -5.40
CA GLU A 34 3.28 -16.73 -6.03
C GLU A 34 4.33 -17.69 -6.58
N LEU A 35 5.33 -17.16 -7.30
CA LEU A 35 6.43 -17.94 -7.86
C LEU A 35 7.28 -18.60 -6.77
N ASP A 36 7.57 -17.90 -5.67
CA ASP A 36 8.32 -18.47 -4.55
C ASP A 36 7.54 -19.59 -3.85
N THR A 37 6.22 -19.42 -3.69
CA THR A 37 5.33 -20.46 -3.15
C THR A 37 5.28 -21.69 -4.07
N ALA A 38 5.33 -21.48 -5.39
CA ALA A 38 5.42 -22.55 -6.39
C ALA A 38 6.82 -23.18 -6.53
N GLY A 39 7.81 -22.71 -5.76
CA GLY A 39 9.18 -23.23 -5.78
C GLY A 39 10.02 -22.83 -7.01
N VAL A 40 9.60 -21.80 -7.75
CA VAL A 40 10.34 -21.28 -8.91
C VAL A 40 11.60 -20.56 -8.43
N LEU A 41 12.77 -21.00 -8.91
CA LEU A 41 14.06 -20.44 -8.49
C LEU A 41 14.44 -19.18 -9.26
N THR A 42 14.25 -19.21 -10.58
CA THR A 42 14.61 -18.12 -11.48
C THR A 42 13.50 -17.85 -12.49
N ILE A 43 13.36 -16.60 -12.91
CA ILE A 43 12.40 -16.21 -13.94
C ILE A 43 12.97 -15.10 -14.82
N SER A 44 12.76 -15.17 -16.13
CA SER A 44 13.08 -14.06 -17.02
C SER A 44 12.01 -12.97 -16.98
N SER A 45 12.35 -11.73 -17.39
CA SER A 45 11.33 -10.68 -17.54
C SER A 45 10.25 -11.03 -18.56
N GLN A 46 10.60 -11.82 -19.57
CA GLN A 46 9.67 -12.28 -20.59
C GLN A 46 8.67 -13.29 -20.00
N ALA A 47 9.16 -14.34 -19.33
CA ALA A 47 8.31 -15.34 -18.69
C ALA A 47 7.43 -14.75 -17.60
N LEU A 48 7.96 -13.79 -16.80
CA LEU A 48 7.17 -13.05 -15.79
C LEU A 48 6.04 -12.26 -16.45
N ALA A 49 6.33 -11.59 -17.58
CA ALA A 49 5.32 -10.81 -18.30
C ALA A 49 4.24 -11.71 -18.91
N GLU A 50 4.60 -12.84 -19.50
CA GLU A 50 3.66 -13.80 -20.10
C GLU A 50 2.75 -14.44 -19.05
N GLN A 51 3.33 -14.91 -17.93
CA GLN A 51 2.57 -15.58 -16.87
C GLN A 51 1.56 -14.67 -16.18
N PHE A 52 1.89 -13.38 -15.99
CA PHE A 52 1.08 -12.44 -15.23
C PHE A 52 0.48 -11.32 -16.07
N GLN A 53 0.48 -11.43 -17.39
CA GLN A 53 -0.08 -10.45 -18.34
C GLN A 53 0.50 -9.04 -18.14
N LEU A 54 1.82 -8.96 -17.95
CA LEU A 54 2.58 -7.73 -17.74
C LEU A 54 3.38 -7.36 -18.99
N ASN A 55 4.10 -6.24 -18.95
CA ASN A 55 4.98 -5.81 -20.02
C ASN A 55 6.45 -6.04 -19.64
N ALA A 56 7.17 -6.92 -20.39
CA ALA A 56 8.56 -7.28 -20.12
C ALA A 56 9.53 -6.08 -20.21
N ALA A 57 9.31 -5.17 -21.15
CA ALA A 57 10.15 -3.97 -21.28
C ALA A 57 9.96 -3.03 -20.11
N GLN A 58 8.71 -2.88 -19.63
CA GLN A 58 8.38 -2.06 -18.47
C GLN A 58 8.98 -2.65 -17.18
N ILE A 59 8.89 -3.98 -16.98
CA ILE A 59 9.53 -4.67 -15.85
C ILE A 59 11.03 -4.35 -15.81
N ARG A 60 11.73 -4.51 -16.95
CA ARG A 60 13.17 -4.21 -17.03
C ARG A 60 13.47 -2.75 -16.71
N LYS A 61 12.68 -1.81 -17.26
CA LYS A 61 12.86 -0.38 -17.05
C LYS A 61 12.64 0.00 -15.58
N ASP A 62 11.57 -0.50 -14.97
CA ASP A 62 11.25 -0.21 -13.56
C ASP A 62 12.32 -0.77 -12.63
N LEU A 63 12.74 -2.02 -12.83
CA LEU A 63 13.77 -2.64 -12.00
C LEU A 63 15.13 -1.98 -12.17
N ALA A 64 15.53 -1.65 -13.41
CA ALA A 64 16.80 -0.97 -13.69
C ALA A 64 16.92 0.40 -13.01
N TYR A 65 15.79 1.05 -12.74
CA TYR A 65 15.76 2.31 -12.00
C TYR A 65 16.30 2.17 -10.58
N PHE A 66 16.05 1.03 -9.91
CA PHE A 66 16.44 0.76 -8.53
C PHE A 66 17.77 -0.01 -8.40
N GLY A 67 18.22 -0.67 -9.46
CA GLY A 67 19.46 -1.44 -9.46
C GLY A 67 19.53 -2.50 -10.55
N GLU A 68 20.62 -3.26 -10.51
CA GLU A 68 20.84 -4.39 -11.41
C GLU A 68 20.51 -5.69 -10.66
N PHE A 69 19.33 -6.26 -10.91
CA PHE A 69 18.83 -7.45 -10.22
C PHE A 69 18.90 -8.72 -11.03
N GLY A 70 19.05 -8.58 -12.36
CA GLY A 70 19.05 -9.71 -13.29
C GLY A 70 20.45 -10.19 -13.65
N VAL A 71 20.57 -11.49 -13.93
CA VAL A 71 21.76 -12.10 -14.47
C VAL A 71 21.53 -12.41 -15.95
N ARG A 72 22.47 -11.97 -16.80
CA ARG A 72 22.35 -12.18 -18.26
C ARG A 72 22.27 -13.68 -18.58
N GLY A 73 21.26 -14.05 -19.35
CA GLY A 73 21.01 -15.46 -19.74
C GLY A 73 20.26 -16.29 -18.69
N VAL A 74 20.13 -15.80 -17.45
CA VAL A 74 19.44 -16.51 -16.36
C VAL A 74 18.09 -15.83 -16.02
N GLY A 75 18.07 -14.50 -15.98
CA GLY A 75 16.94 -13.71 -15.50
C GLY A 75 17.12 -13.26 -14.04
N TYR A 76 16.05 -13.30 -13.28
CA TYR A 76 16.01 -12.89 -11.89
C TYR A 76 15.91 -14.09 -10.95
N TYR A 77 16.70 -14.12 -9.89
CA TYR A 77 16.49 -15.04 -8.78
C TYR A 77 15.27 -14.58 -7.98
N VAL A 78 14.21 -15.40 -7.92
CA VAL A 78 12.91 -15.05 -7.36
C VAL A 78 13.02 -14.57 -5.92
N LYS A 79 13.68 -15.32 -5.04
CA LYS A 79 13.85 -14.97 -3.63
C LYS A 79 14.64 -13.68 -3.42
N GLU A 80 15.68 -13.46 -4.22
CA GLU A 80 16.52 -12.27 -4.11
C GLU A 80 15.78 -11.02 -4.59
N LEU A 81 15.13 -11.08 -5.76
CA LEU A 81 14.37 -9.97 -6.28
C LEU A 81 13.21 -9.61 -5.34
N ARG A 82 12.50 -10.62 -4.80
CA ARG A 82 11.46 -10.42 -3.80
C ARG A 82 11.96 -9.66 -2.58
N ARG A 83 13.11 -10.06 -2.02
CA ARG A 83 13.74 -9.38 -0.89
C ARG A 83 14.06 -7.92 -1.21
N HIS A 84 14.65 -7.67 -2.39
CA HIS A 84 14.97 -6.30 -2.82
C HIS A 84 13.72 -5.45 -2.99
N LEU A 85 12.65 -5.97 -3.62
CA LEU A 85 11.40 -5.24 -3.76
C LEU A 85 10.76 -4.93 -2.40
N ARG A 86 10.78 -5.85 -1.44
CA ARG A 86 10.32 -5.57 -0.08
C ARG A 86 11.11 -4.42 0.57
N GLN A 87 12.43 -4.38 0.40
CA GLN A 87 13.26 -3.27 0.90
C GLN A 87 12.96 -1.94 0.19
N ILE A 88 12.80 -1.96 -1.13
CA ILE A 88 12.46 -0.75 -1.92
C ILE A 88 11.09 -0.20 -1.49
N LEU A 89 10.12 -1.07 -1.27
CA LEU A 89 8.76 -0.71 -0.84
C LEU A 89 8.66 -0.41 0.67
N GLY A 90 9.74 -0.55 1.44
CA GLY A 90 9.74 -0.33 2.89
C GLY A 90 8.97 -1.39 3.68
N LEU A 91 8.80 -2.59 3.13
CA LEU A 91 8.08 -3.73 3.71
C LEU A 91 9.00 -4.71 4.47
N ASP A 92 10.23 -4.30 4.74
CA ASP A 92 11.22 -5.03 5.54
C ASP A 92 11.05 -4.79 7.06
N ARG A 93 10.06 -3.98 7.43
CA ARG A 93 9.64 -3.71 8.81
C ARG A 93 8.13 -3.89 8.96
N HIS A 94 7.66 -4.07 10.18
CA HIS A 94 6.24 -4.04 10.50
C HIS A 94 5.75 -2.59 10.51
N LEU A 95 4.70 -2.32 9.73
CA LEU A 95 4.05 -1.01 9.65
C LEU A 95 2.79 -1.04 10.50
N ARG A 96 2.67 -0.09 11.43
CA ARG A 96 1.53 0.01 12.34
C ARG A 96 0.49 0.96 11.77
N VAL A 97 -0.71 0.45 11.60
CA VAL A 97 -1.83 1.12 10.94
C VAL A 97 -2.93 1.41 11.95
N ALA A 98 -3.48 2.62 11.91
CA ALA A 98 -4.71 2.94 12.61
C ALA A 98 -5.84 3.19 11.62
N ILE A 99 -7.08 2.86 11.99
CA ILE A 99 -8.28 3.09 11.19
C ILE A 99 -9.16 4.12 11.88
N MET A 100 -9.46 5.20 11.18
CA MET A 100 -10.37 6.25 11.61
C MET A 100 -11.78 5.94 11.14
N GLY A 101 -12.67 5.61 12.06
CA GLY A 101 -14.04 5.15 11.85
C GLY A 101 -14.20 3.64 12.09
N ALA A 102 -14.85 3.27 13.19
CA ALA A 102 -15.25 1.90 13.53
C ALA A 102 -16.66 1.58 13.03
N GLY A 103 -16.97 1.99 11.77
CA GLY A 103 -18.16 1.57 11.04
C GLY A 103 -17.93 0.25 10.30
N ASN A 104 -18.89 -0.16 9.46
CA ASN A 104 -18.82 -1.43 8.73
C ASN A 104 -17.53 -1.59 7.94
N LEU A 105 -17.11 -0.55 7.19
CA LEU A 105 -15.87 -0.60 6.42
C LEU A 105 -14.64 -0.68 7.31
N GLY A 106 -14.57 0.18 8.35
CA GLY A 106 -13.42 0.20 9.26
C GLY A 106 -13.22 -1.11 9.99
N LEU A 107 -14.30 -1.72 10.50
CA LEU A 107 -14.26 -3.04 11.14
C LEU A 107 -13.88 -4.14 10.15
N ALA A 108 -14.42 -4.12 8.93
CA ALA A 108 -14.07 -5.09 7.90
C ALA A 108 -12.58 -5.02 7.52
N LEU A 109 -12.02 -3.81 7.42
CA LEU A 109 -10.59 -3.61 7.16
C LEU A 109 -9.74 -4.06 8.36
N ALA A 110 -10.18 -3.78 9.60
CA ALA A 110 -9.46 -4.20 10.80
C ALA A 110 -9.36 -5.73 10.92
N ASP A 111 -10.40 -6.43 10.52
CA ASP A 111 -10.49 -7.89 10.59
C ASP A 111 -9.92 -8.60 9.35
N TYR A 112 -9.43 -7.87 8.34
CA TYR A 112 -8.90 -8.46 7.13
C TYR A 112 -7.49 -9.04 7.33
N PRO A 113 -7.30 -10.37 7.25
CA PRO A 113 -6.04 -11.02 7.58
C PRO A 113 -4.92 -10.74 6.58
N GLY A 114 -5.26 -10.33 5.33
CA GLY A 114 -4.29 -10.06 4.28
C GLY A 114 -3.33 -8.92 4.60
N PHE A 115 -3.75 -7.93 5.38
CA PHE A 115 -2.85 -6.85 5.79
C PHE A 115 -1.69 -7.36 6.64
N ARG A 116 -1.98 -8.22 7.61
CA ARG A 116 -0.96 -8.79 8.50
C ARG A 116 0.03 -9.67 7.74
N GLN A 117 -0.43 -10.42 6.75
CA GLN A 117 0.43 -11.26 5.90
C GLN A 117 1.44 -10.43 5.11
N GLU A 118 1.07 -9.20 4.73
CA GLU A 118 1.93 -8.28 4.00
C GLU A 118 2.78 -7.35 4.91
N GLY A 119 2.69 -7.50 6.23
CA GLY A 119 3.49 -6.74 7.21
C GLY A 119 2.82 -5.47 7.73
N PHE A 120 1.51 -5.31 7.51
CA PHE A 120 0.72 -4.22 8.07
C PHE A 120 -0.06 -4.71 9.29
N GLU A 121 0.24 -4.17 10.47
CA GLU A 121 -0.45 -4.47 11.71
C GLU A 121 -1.49 -3.41 12.00
N ILE A 122 -2.77 -3.78 12.06
CA ILE A 122 -3.81 -2.87 12.51
C ILE A 122 -3.73 -2.76 14.04
N ALA A 123 -3.21 -1.65 14.53
CA ALA A 123 -2.90 -1.45 15.94
C ALA A 123 -4.05 -0.81 16.73
N ALA A 124 -4.92 -0.06 16.05
CA ALA A 124 -6.00 0.67 16.69
C ALA A 124 -7.11 1.03 15.69
N LEU A 125 -8.33 1.09 16.20
CA LEU A 125 -9.48 1.78 15.59
C LEU A 125 -9.80 3.02 16.42
N PHE A 126 -10.34 4.05 15.77
CA PHE A 126 -10.82 5.27 16.43
C PHE A 126 -12.24 5.58 15.99
N ASP A 127 -13.09 5.96 16.92
CA ASP A 127 -14.46 6.44 16.64
C ASP A 127 -14.83 7.57 17.62
N ALA A 128 -15.88 8.30 17.29
CA ALA A 128 -16.46 9.33 18.16
C ALA A 128 -17.70 8.83 18.92
N ALA A 129 -18.25 7.70 18.55
CA ALA A 129 -19.46 7.12 19.11
C ALA A 129 -19.15 6.38 20.42
N ASN A 130 -19.70 6.88 21.54
CA ASN A 130 -19.41 6.35 22.87
C ASN A 130 -19.76 4.85 23.02
N GLU A 131 -20.76 4.37 22.29
CA GLU A 131 -21.17 2.96 22.30
C GLU A 131 -20.16 1.99 21.68
N LYS A 132 -19.18 2.52 20.93
CA LYS A 132 -18.12 1.71 20.32
C LYS A 132 -16.80 1.78 21.07
N ILE A 133 -16.57 2.87 21.77
CA ILE A 133 -15.32 3.12 22.49
C ILE A 133 -15.15 2.11 23.62
N GLY A 134 -13.93 1.55 23.73
CA GLY A 134 -13.60 0.52 24.72
C GLY A 134 -13.96 -0.90 24.29
N HIS A 135 -14.59 -1.08 23.12
CA HIS A 135 -14.77 -2.39 22.50
C HIS A 135 -13.59 -2.75 21.59
N GLU A 136 -13.66 -3.93 21.00
CA GLU A 136 -12.66 -4.45 20.07
C GLU A 136 -13.34 -4.96 18.79
N SER A 137 -12.60 -4.99 17.68
CA SER A 137 -13.02 -5.72 16.48
C SER A 137 -13.00 -7.23 16.73
N ARG A 138 -13.49 -8.04 15.78
CA ARG A 138 -13.46 -9.52 15.90
C ARG A 138 -12.04 -10.07 15.98
N SER A 139 -11.06 -9.39 15.38
CA SER A 139 -9.65 -9.75 15.45
C SER A 139 -8.92 -9.21 16.69
N GLY A 140 -9.65 -8.59 17.64
CA GLY A 140 -9.10 -8.07 18.90
C GLY A 140 -8.43 -6.69 18.76
N VAL A 141 -8.74 -5.91 17.71
CA VAL A 141 -8.20 -4.55 17.57
C VAL A 141 -9.03 -3.59 18.42
N PRO A 142 -8.41 -2.87 19.37
CA PRO A 142 -9.13 -1.99 20.28
C PRO A 142 -9.65 -0.73 19.59
N ILE A 143 -10.84 -0.26 20.05
CA ILE A 143 -11.48 0.96 19.57
C ILE A 143 -11.31 2.05 20.64
N TYR A 144 -10.62 3.13 20.28
CA TYR A 144 -10.34 4.28 21.12
C TYR A 144 -11.22 5.48 20.76
N ASP A 145 -11.44 6.39 21.72
CA ASP A 145 -11.98 7.73 21.43
C ASP A 145 -11.00 8.48 20.51
N ILE A 146 -11.51 9.10 19.45
CA ILE A 146 -10.72 9.94 18.54
C ILE A 146 -9.93 11.04 19.29
N LYS A 147 -10.41 11.51 20.43
CA LYS A 147 -9.71 12.47 21.29
C LYS A 147 -8.39 11.93 21.85
N GLU A 148 -8.23 10.61 21.95
CA GLU A 148 -7.00 9.97 22.41
C GLU A 148 -5.98 9.75 21.29
N LEU A 149 -6.31 10.10 20.04
CA LEU A 149 -5.48 9.80 18.85
C LEU A 149 -4.01 10.18 19.06
N LYS A 150 -3.73 11.39 19.52
CA LYS A 150 -2.34 11.86 19.72
C LYS A 150 -1.55 11.02 20.74
N LYS A 151 -2.20 10.59 21.82
CA LYS A 151 -1.61 9.74 22.86
C LYS A 151 -1.34 8.34 22.34
N VAL A 152 -2.35 7.73 21.70
CA VAL A 152 -2.28 6.38 21.15
C VAL A 152 -1.29 6.33 19.98
N ALA A 153 -1.30 7.32 19.07
CA ALA A 153 -0.38 7.39 17.95
C ALA A 153 1.09 7.34 18.39
N ARG A 154 1.43 8.03 19.47
CA ARG A 154 2.77 8.01 20.05
C ARG A 154 3.10 6.67 20.72
N ARG A 155 2.18 6.15 21.52
CA ARG A 155 2.34 4.86 22.22
C ARG A 155 2.53 3.72 21.26
N GLU A 156 1.66 3.65 20.25
CA GLU A 156 1.63 2.58 19.25
C GLU A 156 2.59 2.83 18.08
N ARG A 157 3.24 3.99 18.00
CA ARG A 157 4.13 4.38 16.88
C ARG A 157 3.45 4.19 15.53
N LEU A 158 2.28 4.81 15.36
CA LEU A 158 1.50 4.67 14.13
C LEU A 158 2.24 5.23 12.93
N ASP A 159 2.36 4.43 11.89
CA ASP A 159 2.99 4.79 10.60
C ASP A 159 1.96 5.31 9.60
N ILE A 160 0.78 4.67 9.55
CA ILE A 160 -0.24 4.91 8.52
C ILE A 160 -1.60 5.08 9.20
N ALA A 161 -2.41 6.01 8.68
CA ALA A 161 -3.82 6.13 9.03
C ALA A 161 -4.71 5.78 7.83
N VAL A 162 -5.76 5.02 8.09
CA VAL A 162 -6.82 4.73 7.12
C VAL A 162 -8.05 5.54 7.50
N ILE A 163 -8.58 6.34 6.56
CA ILE A 163 -9.77 7.16 6.79
C ILE A 163 -10.98 6.39 6.24
N ALA A 164 -11.88 5.98 7.13
CA ALA A 164 -13.10 5.22 6.83
C ALA A 164 -14.33 5.86 7.51
N VAL A 165 -14.37 7.19 7.53
CA VAL A 165 -15.48 7.99 8.06
C VAL A 165 -16.30 8.61 6.93
N PRO A 166 -17.58 9.01 7.18
CA PRO A 166 -18.37 9.73 6.18
C PRO A 166 -17.70 11.05 5.75
N ALA A 167 -17.94 11.45 4.49
CA ALA A 167 -17.31 12.61 3.87
C ALA A 167 -17.33 13.92 4.71
N PRO A 168 -18.43 14.29 5.39
CA PRO A 168 -18.46 15.51 6.21
C PRO A 168 -17.46 15.51 7.38
N HIS A 169 -17.02 14.32 7.81
CA HIS A 169 -16.10 14.16 8.95
C HIS A 169 -14.65 13.91 8.51
N ALA A 170 -14.40 13.68 7.22
CA ALA A 170 -13.11 13.23 6.74
C ALA A 170 -12.00 14.26 6.92
N GLN A 171 -12.21 15.53 6.52
CA GLN A 171 -11.18 16.55 6.66
C GLN A 171 -10.83 16.86 8.13
N PRO A 172 -11.79 17.06 9.05
CA PRO A 172 -11.46 17.25 10.48
C PRO A 172 -10.68 16.08 11.08
N VAL A 173 -10.96 14.84 10.67
CA VAL A 173 -10.23 13.65 11.13
C VAL A 173 -8.81 13.64 10.56
N VAL A 174 -8.64 13.96 9.27
CA VAL A 174 -7.32 14.07 8.63
C VAL A 174 -6.45 15.12 9.33
N ASP A 175 -7.02 16.28 9.68
CA ASP A 175 -6.29 17.34 10.38
C ASP A 175 -5.79 16.86 11.76
N GLN A 176 -6.59 16.06 12.47
CA GLN A 176 -6.18 15.43 13.73
C GLN A 176 -5.07 14.38 13.52
N VAL A 177 -5.16 13.55 12.48
CA VAL A 177 -4.16 12.56 12.12
C VAL A 177 -2.82 13.22 11.82
N VAL A 178 -2.83 14.29 11.03
CA VAL A 178 -1.64 15.10 10.73
C VAL A 178 -1.04 15.71 11.99
N THR A 179 -1.89 16.29 12.85
CA THR A 179 -1.47 16.86 14.14
C THR A 179 -0.89 15.81 15.09
N ALA A 180 -1.34 14.57 15.00
CA ALA A 180 -0.79 13.44 15.75
C ALA A 180 0.57 12.97 15.24
N GLY A 181 1.03 13.48 14.07
CA GLY A 181 2.34 13.20 13.48
C GLY A 181 2.37 12.05 12.48
N VAL A 182 1.21 11.50 12.09
CA VAL A 182 1.13 10.46 11.06
C VAL A 182 1.25 11.11 9.68
N LYS A 183 2.16 10.57 8.84
CA LYS A 183 2.53 11.18 7.56
C LYS A 183 2.07 10.40 6.32
N ALA A 184 1.43 9.24 6.51
CA ALA A 184 0.89 8.43 5.42
C ALA A 184 -0.59 8.15 5.68
N ILE A 185 -1.44 8.49 4.71
CA ILE A 185 -2.90 8.41 4.84
C ILE A 185 -3.46 7.66 3.63
N LEU A 186 -4.25 6.62 3.90
CA LEU A 186 -5.09 5.94 2.91
C LEU A 186 -6.54 6.37 3.15
N ASN A 187 -7.14 7.03 2.17
CA ASN A 187 -8.48 7.57 2.28
C ASN A 187 -9.49 6.75 1.48
N PHE A 188 -10.55 6.29 2.15
CA PHE A 188 -11.74 5.68 1.53
C PHE A 188 -12.96 6.60 1.55
N SER A 189 -12.85 7.78 2.16
CA SER A 189 -13.93 8.75 2.20
C SER A 189 -14.07 9.46 0.86
N PRO A 190 -15.28 9.66 0.34
CA PRO A 190 -15.48 10.40 -0.90
C PRO A 190 -15.01 11.87 -0.79
N GLY A 191 -14.56 12.41 -1.91
CA GLY A 191 -14.18 13.82 -2.04
C GLY A 191 -12.67 14.09 -1.85
N ALA A 192 -12.28 15.31 -2.20
CA ALA A 192 -10.90 15.75 -2.13
C ALA A 192 -10.55 16.20 -0.70
N LEU A 193 -9.46 15.67 -0.16
CA LEU A 193 -8.90 16.04 1.13
C LEU A 193 -7.64 16.87 0.95
N LYS A 194 -7.39 17.80 1.85
CA LYS A 194 -6.20 18.65 1.86
C LYS A 194 -5.24 18.17 2.93
N VAL A 195 -3.97 18.02 2.58
CA VAL A 195 -2.89 17.66 3.51
C VAL A 195 -1.66 18.53 3.25
N PRO A 196 -0.79 18.75 4.24
CA PRO A 196 0.51 19.38 4.05
C PRO A 196 1.39 18.58 3.07
N ALA A 197 2.35 19.25 2.42
CA ALA A 197 3.21 18.65 1.39
C ALA A 197 4.04 17.45 1.89
N GLU A 198 4.38 17.43 3.18
CA GLU A 198 5.13 16.34 3.83
C GLU A 198 4.27 15.11 4.17
N VAL A 199 2.94 15.19 3.98
CA VAL A 199 2.01 14.08 4.20
C VAL A 199 1.65 13.45 2.87
N LYS A 200 1.79 12.13 2.78
CA LYS A 200 1.39 11.37 1.59
C LYS A 200 -0.05 10.89 1.78
N LEU A 201 -0.93 11.37 0.92
CA LEU A 201 -2.34 10.98 0.86
C LEU A 201 -2.59 10.15 -0.41
N LYS A 202 -3.21 8.98 -0.23
CA LYS A 202 -3.73 8.17 -1.33
C LYS A 202 -5.21 7.93 -1.11
N SER A 203 -6.04 8.24 -2.10
CA SER A 203 -7.48 7.98 -2.07
C SER A 203 -7.83 6.73 -2.89
N VAL A 204 -8.75 5.94 -2.36
CA VAL A 204 -9.37 4.80 -3.02
C VAL A 204 -10.85 5.11 -3.18
N ASP A 205 -11.28 5.34 -4.40
CA ASP A 205 -12.68 5.56 -4.75
C ASP A 205 -13.21 4.36 -5.55
N LEU A 206 -14.02 3.54 -4.89
CA LEU A 206 -14.61 2.36 -5.52
C LEU A 206 -15.68 2.74 -6.56
N THR A 207 -16.31 3.90 -6.42
CA THR A 207 -17.34 4.39 -7.36
C THR A 207 -16.72 4.64 -8.73
N VAL A 208 -15.54 5.25 -8.79
CA VAL A 208 -14.81 5.47 -10.05
C VAL A 208 -14.54 4.15 -10.78
N SER A 209 -14.20 3.09 -10.03
CA SER A 209 -13.98 1.76 -10.61
C SER A 209 -15.28 1.16 -11.18
N LEU A 210 -16.40 1.32 -10.48
CA LEU A 210 -17.72 0.87 -10.95
C LEU A 210 -18.20 1.67 -12.17
N GLU A 211 -18.00 2.99 -12.18
CA GLU A 211 -18.31 3.85 -13.32
C GLU A 211 -17.52 3.45 -14.56
N SER A 212 -16.24 3.09 -14.41
CA SER A 212 -15.42 2.57 -15.50
C SER A 212 -15.99 1.27 -16.09
N LEU A 213 -16.46 0.35 -15.24
CA LEU A 213 -17.12 -0.88 -15.68
C LEU A 213 -18.44 -0.59 -16.40
N SER A 214 -19.25 0.36 -15.91
CA SER A 214 -20.49 0.80 -16.55
C SER A 214 -20.24 1.33 -17.97
N PHE A 215 -19.15 2.06 -18.18
CA PHE A 215 -18.75 2.52 -19.50
C PHE A 215 -18.55 1.37 -20.50
N TYR A 216 -17.86 0.30 -20.10
CA TYR A 216 -17.63 -0.86 -20.97
C TYR A 216 -18.94 -1.59 -21.30
N LEU A 217 -19.86 -1.76 -20.35
CA LEU A 217 -21.17 -2.36 -20.59
C LEU A 217 -22.01 -1.57 -21.61
N ALA A 218 -22.01 -0.24 -21.48
CA ALA A 218 -22.72 0.62 -22.43
C ALA A 218 -22.13 0.56 -23.85
N GLN A 219 -20.84 0.34 -24.00
CA GLN A 219 -20.19 0.16 -25.31
C GLN A 219 -20.56 -1.17 -25.96
N GLU A 220 -20.70 -2.24 -25.19
CA GLU A 220 -21.12 -3.56 -25.70
C GLU A 220 -22.58 -3.53 -26.18
N GLU A 221 -23.49 -2.89 -25.44
CA GLU A 221 -24.89 -2.71 -25.83
C GLU A 221 -24.99 -1.93 -27.16
N ALA A 222 -24.27 -0.80 -27.29
CA ALA A 222 -24.25 0.01 -28.50
C ALA A 222 -23.64 -0.68 -29.73
N ALA A 223 -22.85 -1.74 -29.54
CA ALA A 223 -22.24 -2.51 -30.62
C ALA A 223 -23.19 -3.65 -31.15
N HIS A 224 -24.27 -3.94 -30.42
CA HIS A 224 -25.24 -4.99 -30.76
C HIS A 224 -26.57 -4.46 -31.30
N ASP A 225 -26.79 -3.15 -31.25
CA ASP A 225 -27.90 -2.42 -31.91
C ASP A 225 -27.48 -1.91 -33.31
#